data_71750e8a6783c13a05b1bfb41a8ce8b0
#
_entry.id   71750e8a6783c13a05b1bfb41a8ce8b0
#
_cell.length_a   1.000
_cell.length_b   1.000
_cell.length_c   1.000
_cell.angle_alpha   90.00
_cell.angle_beta   90.00
_cell.angle_gamma   90.00
#
_symmetry.space_group_name_H-M   'P 1'
#
loop_
_entity.id
_entity.type
_entity.pdbx_description
1 polymer ?
#
loop_
_entity_poly.entity_id
_entity_poly.type
_entity_poly.pdbx_seq_one_letter_code
_entity_poly.pdbx_strand_id
1 'polypeptide(L)'
;MRMVFVGEAMVELAPEGGLYRRGFAGDTFNMAWYAQKLAPDWQTDFVSAIGDDAISAEFSGFVAAAGIGTAHLRVIPERSLGLYMIS
;
A
#
# COMPACT_ATOMS: atom_id res chain seq x y z
N MET A 1 8.35 -6.56 19.03
CA MET A 1 9.20 -5.57 18.33
C MET A 1 8.41 -4.90 17.22
N ARG A 2 8.75 -3.67 16.89
CA ARG A 2 8.02 -2.90 15.89
C ARG A 2 8.96 -2.50 14.75
N MET A 3 8.47 -2.62 13.51
CA MET A 3 9.13 -2.09 12.32
C MET A 3 8.23 -1.04 11.69
N VAL A 4 8.83 0.05 11.23
CA VAL A 4 8.10 1.16 10.60
C VAL A 4 8.71 1.40 9.23
N PHE A 5 7.87 1.39 8.20
CA PHE A 5 8.29 1.67 6.82
C PHE A 5 7.64 2.97 6.37
N VAL A 6 8.46 3.92 5.96
CA VAL A 6 8.02 5.26 5.54
C VAL A 6 8.30 5.41 4.05
N GLY A 7 7.27 5.67 3.27
CA GLY A 7 7.46 5.82 1.83
C GLY A 7 6.18 5.98 1.07
N GLU A 8 6.23 5.75 -0.22
CA GLU A 8 5.12 5.93 -1.13
C GLU A 8 4.53 4.58 -1.54
N ALA A 9 3.21 4.55 -1.72
CA ALA A 9 2.51 3.43 -2.32
C ALA A 9 1.82 3.89 -3.60
N MET A 10 1.60 2.98 -4.53
CA MET A 10 1.07 3.29 -5.85
C MET A 10 0.06 2.24 -6.28
N VAL A 11 -0.89 2.66 -7.12
CA VAL A 11 -1.74 1.72 -7.85
C VAL A 11 -0.93 1.17 -9.01
N GLU A 12 -0.88 -0.14 -9.15
CA GLU A 12 -0.19 -0.82 -10.24
C GLU A 12 -1.20 -1.41 -11.21
N LEU A 13 -1.00 -1.14 -12.50
CA LEU A 13 -1.79 -1.76 -13.56
C LEU A 13 -0.89 -2.66 -14.39
N ALA A 14 -1.21 -3.94 -14.44
CA ALA A 14 -0.45 -4.94 -15.19
C ALA A 14 -1.32 -5.52 -16.29
N PRO A 15 -0.80 -5.67 -17.54
CA PRO A 15 -1.56 -6.25 -18.64
C PRO A 15 -1.97 -7.69 -18.34
N GLU A 16 -3.22 -8.03 -18.66
CA GLU A 16 -3.74 -9.38 -18.49
C GLU A 16 -4.87 -9.62 -19.50
N GLY A 17 -4.55 -10.34 -20.59
CA GLY A 17 -5.55 -10.77 -21.57
C GLY A 17 -6.39 -9.65 -22.18
N GLY A 18 -5.78 -8.53 -22.57
CA GLY A 18 -6.48 -7.39 -23.14
C GLY A 18 -7.09 -6.44 -22.11
N LEU A 19 -6.99 -6.81 -20.84
CA LEU A 19 -7.42 -5.99 -19.71
C LEU A 19 -6.20 -5.66 -18.85
N TYR A 20 -6.44 -4.90 -17.77
CA TYR A 20 -5.40 -4.63 -16.79
C TYR A 20 -5.82 -5.16 -15.43
N ARG A 21 -4.92 -5.88 -14.78
CA ARG A 21 -5.10 -6.28 -13.40
C ARG A 21 -4.58 -5.15 -12.50
N ARG A 22 -5.41 -4.74 -11.56
CA ARG A 22 -5.04 -3.72 -10.60
C ARG A 22 -4.44 -4.36 -9.35
N GLY A 23 -3.34 -3.81 -8.87
CA GLY A 23 -2.73 -4.15 -7.60
C GLY A 23 -2.20 -2.90 -6.94
N PHE A 24 -1.52 -3.09 -5.81
CA PHE A 24 -0.84 -2.01 -5.12
C PHE A 24 0.64 -2.32 -5.03
N ALA A 25 1.48 -1.31 -5.22
CA ALA A 25 2.92 -1.48 -5.28
C ALA A 25 3.64 -0.28 -4.65
N GLY A 26 4.94 -0.24 -4.83
CA GLY A 26 5.83 0.74 -4.23
C GLY A 26 6.90 -0.01 -3.46
N ASP A 27 8.18 0.38 -3.63
CA ASP A 27 9.29 -0.36 -3.03
C ASP A 27 9.16 -0.46 -1.51
N THR A 28 8.85 0.66 -0.86
CA THR A 28 8.71 0.68 0.61
C THR A 28 7.50 -0.12 1.07
N PHE A 29 6.39 -0.02 0.35
CA PHE A 29 5.21 -0.81 0.67
C PHE A 29 5.48 -2.30 0.50
N ASN A 30 6.16 -2.70 -0.56
CA ASN A 30 6.52 -4.10 -0.79
C ASN A 30 7.41 -4.63 0.34
N MET A 31 8.35 -3.82 0.84
CA MET A 31 9.17 -4.20 1.99
C MET A 31 8.33 -4.44 3.23
N ALA A 32 7.36 -3.57 3.51
CA ALA A 32 6.46 -3.75 4.67
C ALA A 32 5.63 -5.03 4.52
N TRP A 33 5.13 -5.31 3.34
CA TRP A 33 4.36 -6.51 3.03
C TRP A 33 5.15 -7.79 3.34
N TYR A 34 6.38 -7.87 2.81
CA TYR A 34 7.22 -9.06 3.03
C TYR A 34 7.71 -9.14 4.48
N ALA A 35 8.01 -8.01 5.11
CA ALA A 35 8.41 -8.00 6.52
C ALA A 35 7.30 -8.57 7.40
N GLN A 36 6.05 -8.20 7.17
CA GLN A 36 4.93 -8.72 7.93
C GLN A 36 4.76 -10.23 7.72
N LYS A 37 4.97 -10.72 6.50
CA LYS A 37 4.87 -12.15 6.23
C LYS A 37 6.00 -12.95 6.86
N LEU A 38 7.22 -12.42 6.86
CA LEU A 38 8.40 -13.12 7.37
C LEU A 38 8.54 -13.02 8.88
N ALA A 39 8.01 -11.97 9.49
CA ALA A 39 8.08 -11.74 10.94
C ALA A 39 6.69 -11.37 11.48
N PRO A 40 5.73 -12.31 11.46
CA PRO A 40 4.35 -11.99 11.84
C PRO A 40 4.19 -11.63 13.33
N ASP A 41 5.16 -11.98 14.17
CA ASP A 41 5.15 -11.63 15.59
C ASP A 41 5.57 -10.18 15.85
N TRP A 42 6.12 -9.51 14.85
CA TRP A 42 6.52 -8.11 14.96
C TRP A 42 5.37 -7.22 14.51
N GLN A 43 5.24 -6.09 15.18
CA GLN A 43 4.30 -5.04 14.71
C GLN A 43 4.94 -4.32 13.52
N THR A 44 4.28 -4.38 12.37
CA THR A 44 4.73 -3.67 11.17
C THR A 44 3.75 -2.55 10.87
N ASP A 45 4.25 -1.31 10.77
CA ASP A 45 3.45 -0.14 10.44
C ASP A 45 3.94 0.46 9.13
N PHE A 46 3.02 0.97 8.33
CA PHE A 46 3.34 1.70 7.11
C PHE A 46 2.95 3.16 7.28
N VAL A 47 3.89 4.06 7.02
CA VAL A 47 3.70 5.51 7.14
C VAL A 47 3.75 6.10 5.74
N SER A 48 2.65 6.68 5.31
CA SER A 48 2.53 7.25 3.98
C SER A 48 1.40 8.26 3.94
N ALA A 49 1.32 8.99 2.84
CA ALA A 49 0.19 9.86 2.55
C ALA A 49 -0.63 9.21 1.42
N ILE A 50 -1.94 9.18 1.60
CA ILE A 50 -2.89 8.66 0.62
C ILE A 50 -3.95 9.72 0.34
N GLY A 51 -4.77 9.49 -0.68
CA GLY A 51 -5.87 10.41 -0.98
C GLY A 51 -7.13 10.07 -0.20
N ASP A 52 -8.19 10.83 -0.46
CA ASP A 52 -9.50 10.61 0.14
C ASP A 52 -10.49 9.94 -0.82
N ASP A 53 -10.00 9.45 -1.96
CA ASP A 53 -10.83 8.81 -2.96
C ASP A 53 -11.04 7.31 -2.68
N ALA A 54 -11.89 6.67 -3.49
CA ALA A 54 -12.26 5.27 -3.30
C ALA A 54 -11.05 4.33 -3.39
N ILE A 55 -10.12 4.59 -4.32
CA ILE A 55 -8.95 3.72 -4.48
C ILE A 55 -8.00 3.82 -3.29
N SER A 56 -7.87 5.00 -2.70
CA SER A 56 -7.08 5.18 -1.48
C SER A 56 -7.69 4.44 -0.29
N ALA A 57 -9.03 4.46 -0.17
CA ALA A 57 -9.73 3.70 0.85
C ALA A 57 -9.54 2.19 0.66
N GLU A 58 -9.56 1.71 -0.57
CA GLU A 58 -9.28 0.30 -0.86
C GLU A 58 -7.84 -0.07 -0.50
N PHE A 59 -6.89 0.82 -0.76
CA PHE A 59 -5.51 0.60 -0.35
C PHE A 59 -5.39 0.48 1.17
N SER A 60 -6.01 1.38 1.91
CA SER A 60 -6.00 1.33 3.37
C SER A 60 -6.56 0.01 3.89
N GLY A 61 -7.67 -0.45 3.32
CA GLY A 61 -8.26 -1.75 3.67
C GLY A 61 -7.35 -2.92 3.32
N PHE A 62 -6.67 -2.84 2.19
CA PHE A 62 -5.71 -3.87 1.77
C PHE A 62 -4.53 -3.97 2.75
N VAL A 63 -3.98 -2.84 3.17
CA VAL A 63 -2.90 -2.78 4.16
C VAL A 63 -3.34 -3.39 5.48
N ALA A 64 -4.52 -3.00 5.97
CA ALA A 64 -5.05 -3.52 7.22
C ALA A 64 -5.29 -5.02 7.15
N ALA A 65 -5.84 -5.51 6.04
CA ALA A 65 -6.09 -6.95 5.84
C ALA A 65 -4.80 -7.76 5.81
N ALA A 66 -3.68 -7.16 5.45
CA ALA A 66 -2.36 -7.80 5.47
C ALA A 66 -1.73 -7.84 6.86
N GLY A 67 -2.37 -7.26 7.87
CA GLY A 67 -1.85 -7.21 9.22
C GLY A 67 -0.85 -6.08 9.46
N ILE A 68 -0.76 -5.13 8.53
CA ILE A 68 0.13 -3.97 8.64
C ILE A 68 -0.63 -2.82 9.29
N GLY A 69 -0.02 -2.13 10.26
CA GLY A 69 -0.64 -1.02 10.97
C GLY A 69 -0.88 0.18 10.05
N THR A 70 -2.07 0.77 10.12
CA THR A 70 -2.52 1.88 9.29
C THR A 70 -2.66 3.20 10.04
N ALA A 71 -2.31 3.23 11.32
CA ALA A 71 -2.51 4.41 12.15
C ALA A 71 -1.79 5.67 11.64
N HIS A 72 -0.74 5.48 10.84
CA HIS A 72 0.07 6.57 10.30
C HIS A 72 -0.12 6.77 8.80
N LEU A 73 -1.18 6.21 8.22
CA LEU A 73 -1.58 6.56 6.87
C LEU A 73 -2.33 7.90 6.92
N ARG A 74 -1.70 8.93 6.39
CA ARG A 74 -2.27 10.27 6.41
C ARG A 74 -3.15 10.49 5.18
N VAL A 75 -4.41 10.82 5.40
CA VAL A 75 -5.35 11.11 4.31
C VAL A 75 -5.22 12.58 3.93
N ILE A 76 -4.94 12.85 2.66
CA ILE A 76 -4.84 14.21 2.12
C ILE A 76 -6.05 14.45 1.23
N PRO A 77 -6.90 15.45 1.54
CA PRO A 77 -8.09 15.73 0.75
C PRO A 77 -7.77 16.04 -0.70
N GLU A 78 -8.66 15.62 -1.60
CA GLU A 78 -8.59 15.89 -3.03
C GLU A 78 -7.33 15.33 -3.71
N ARG A 79 -6.80 14.23 -3.16
CA ARG A 79 -5.64 13.53 -3.71
C ARG A 79 -5.97 12.07 -3.98
N SER A 80 -5.11 11.41 -4.70
CA SER A 80 -5.18 9.98 -4.96
C SER A 80 -3.79 9.37 -4.82
N LEU A 81 -3.72 8.03 -4.89
CA LEU A 81 -2.45 7.33 -4.97
C LEU A 81 -1.79 7.57 -6.33
N GLY A 82 -0.47 7.48 -6.36
CA GLY A 82 0.25 7.48 -7.63
C GLY A 82 -0.13 6.26 -8.46
N LEU A 83 0.03 6.39 -9.78
CA LEU A 83 -0.30 5.33 -10.73
C LEU A 83 0.97 4.86 -11.43
N TYR A 84 1.12 3.56 -11.54
CA TYR A 84 2.25 2.92 -12.20
C TYR A 84 1.72 1.85 -13.16
N MET A 85 2.16 1.90 -14.41
CA MET A 85 1.75 0.93 -15.43
C MET A 85 2.94 0.06 -15.84
N ILE A 86 2.72 -1.24 -15.81
CA ILE A 86 3.69 -2.21 -16.32
C ILE A 86 3.45 -2.38 -17.82
N SER A 87 4.49 -2.22 -18.59
CA SER A 87 4.41 -2.41 -20.04
C SER A 87 4.79 -3.82 -20.47
#